data_16dcd2e9fc1c51c22f8cdc925b9d6260
#
_entry.id   16dcd2e9fc1c51c22f8cdc925b9d6260
#
_cell.length_a   1.000
_cell.length_b   1.000
_cell.length_c   1.000
_cell.angle_alpha   90.00
_cell.angle_beta   90.00
_cell.angle_gamma   90.00
#
_symmetry.space_group_name_H-M   'P 1'
#
loop_
_entity.id
_entity.type
_entity.pdbx_description
1 polymer ?
#
loop_
_entity_poly.entity_id
_entity_poly.type
_entity_poly.pdbx_seq_one_letter_code
_entity_poly.pdbx_strand_id
1 'polypeptide(L)'
;MHGDREHVSYLVAHPLLRHARKMREIEQFAGLDLPESTPESICAAVANIFHVRETEVGLLELSGRLLNFLYPAELKAAGAIPLSSSAVAARTARTKQAELFNDFTQVKHFSIFELVKLGDTGLDDQVIQKLMSAPVLAENGEVISVIQVSRKAPRPAAAGDFTPYDLQKLVSVARLVGRLMAKGKGIAQASSA
;
A
#
# COMPACT_ATOMS: atom_id res chain seq x y z
N MET A 1 36.47 46.92 7.13
CA MET A 1 35.35 46.37 6.35
C MET A 1 35.30 44.89 6.66
N HIS A 2 34.39 44.51 7.56
CA HIS A 2 34.15 43.12 7.97
C HIS A 2 33.10 42.55 7.04
N GLY A 3 33.45 41.45 6.37
CA GLY A 3 32.53 40.67 5.56
C GLY A 3 31.93 39.56 6.42
N ASP A 4 30.66 39.69 6.75
CA ASP A 4 29.89 38.66 7.41
C ASP A 4 29.74 37.46 6.47
N ARG A 5 30.29 36.32 6.90
CA ARG A 5 30.01 35.01 6.31
C ARG A 5 28.71 34.50 6.93
N GLU A 6 27.62 34.57 6.21
CA GLU A 6 26.39 33.87 6.56
C GLU A 6 26.64 32.36 6.60
N HIS A 7 26.62 31.81 7.79
CA HIS A 7 26.57 30.38 8.06
C HIS A 7 25.15 29.91 7.73
N VAL A 8 24.94 29.43 6.49
CA VAL A 8 23.75 28.65 6.17
C VAL A 8 23.89 27.27 6.82
N SER A 9 23.32 27.12 8.00
CA SER A 9 23.22 25.84 8.70
C SER A 9 22.21 24.97 7.95
N TYR A 10 22.69 24.07 7.10
CA TYR A 10 21.87 22.98 6.58
C TYR A 10 21.51 22.07 7.76
N LEU A 11 20.28 22.18 8.26
CA LEU A 11 19.68 21.24 9.18
C LEU A 11 19.56 19.89 8.46
N VAL A 12 20.61 19.08 8.56
CA VAL A 12 20.53 17.66 8.25
C VAL A 12 19.51 17.08 9.22
N ALA A 13 18.32 16.77 8.73
CA ALA A 13 17.27 16.21 9.56
C ALA A 13 17.81 14.95 10.26
N HIS A 14 18.01 15.08 11.57
CA HIS A 14 18.64 14.08 12.41
C HIS A 14 17.90 12.73 12.26
N PRO A 15 18.60 11.59 12.17
CA PRO A 15 17.99 10.27 12.05
C PRO A 15 16.87 10.02 13.07
N LEU A 16 16.99 10.59 14.27
CA LEU A 16 15.97 10.52 15.33
C LEU A 16 14.67 11.24 14.97
N LEU A 17 14.71 12.37 14.25
CA LEU A 17 13.50 13.09 13.82
C LEU A 17 12.75 12.31 12.74
N ARG A 18 13.47 11.63 11.84
CA ARG A 18 12.86 10.74 10.85
C ARG A 18 12.20 9.54 11.52
N HIS A 19 12.84 8.98 12.55
CA HIS A 19 12.29 7.86 13.31
C HIS A 19 11.05 8.25 14.11
N ALA A 20 11.06 9.42 14.78
CA ALA A 20 9.93 9.95 15.52
C ALA A 20 8.72 10.28 14.60
N ARG A 21 8.98 10.79 13.39
CA ARG A 21 7.92 11.02 12.39
C ARG A 21 7.30 9.69 11.92
N LYS A 22 8.13 8.70 11.63
CA LYS A 22 7.70 7.34 11.27
C LYS A 22 6.82 6.73 12.35
N MET A 23 7.20 6.86 13.61
CA MET A 23 6.42 6.34 14.74
C MET A 23 5.06 7.02 14.84
N ARG A 24 4.97 8.34 14.69
CA ARG A 24 3.70 9.08 14.72
C ARG A 24 2.75 8.68 13.59
N GLU A 25 3.25 8.53 12.37
CA GLU A 25 2.44 8.10 11.23
C GLU A 25 1.89 6.67 11.44
N ILE A 26 2.70 5.78 12.05
CA ILE A 26 2.30 4.43 12.42
C ILE A 26 1.34 4.43 13.62
N GLU A 27 1.54 5.33 14.60
CA GLU A 27 0.65 5.51 15.75
C GLU A 27 -0.72 6.06 15.35
N GLN A 28 -0.79 6.97 14.38
CA GLN A 28 -2.06 7.41 13.79
C GLN A 28 -2.81 6.25 13.13
N PHE A 29 -2.10 5.35 12.47
CA PHE A 29 -2.69 4.14 11.91
C PHE A 29 -3.12 3.15 13.00
N ALA A 30 -2.35 3.03 14.08
CA ALA A 30 -2.68 2.18 15.23
C ALA A 30 -3.83 2.75 16.09
N GLY A 31 -4.06 4.06 16.03
CA GLY A 31 -5.17 4.76 16.70
C GLY A 31 -6.50 4.71 15.93
N LEU A 32 -6.55 4.06 14.77
CA LEU A 32 -7.82 3.71 14.15
C LEU A 32 -8.55 2.73 15.07
N ASP A 33 -9.69 3.17 15.61
CA ASP A 33 -10.50 2.36 16.53
C ASP A 33 -10.96 1.09 15.82
N LEU A 34 -10.57 -0.05 16.36
CA LEU A 34 -10.52 -1.35 15.68
C LEU A 34 -11.87 -2.02 15.35
N PRO A 35 -13.01 -1.66 15.98
CA PRO A 35 -14.29 -2.30 15.67
C PRO A 35 -14.80 -2.01 14.26
N GLU A 36 -14.31 -0.94 13.62
CA GLU A 36 -14.79 -0.47 12.31
C GLU A 36 -13.69 -0.45 11.22
N SER A 37 -12.62 -1.24 11.35
CA SER A 37 -11.56 -1.28 10.33
C SER A 37 -12.02 -2.03 9.10
N THR A 38 -12.77 -1.36 8.25
CA THR A 38 -13.16 -1.87 6.94
C THR A 38 -11.98 -1.79 5.95
N PRO A 39 -11.97 -2.57 4.86
CA PRO A 39 -10.98 -2.43 3.80
C PRO A 39 -10.87 -1.00 3.28
N GLU A 40 -11.97 -0.28 3.19
CA GLU A 40 -12.07 1.10 2.75
C GLU A 40 -11.32 2.04 3.71
N SER A 41 -11.61 1.96 5.02
CA SER A 41 -10.97 2.81 6.04
C SER A 41 -9.46 2.54 6.14
N ILE A 42 -9.05 1.27 6.01
CA ILE A 42 -7.64 0.87 5.97
C ILE A 42 -6.94 1.52 4.75
N CYS A 43 -7.54 1.41 3.57
CA CYS A 43 -6.95 1.93 2.35
C CYS A 43 -6.92 3.46 2.32
N ALA A 44 -7.94 4.15 2.84
CA ALA A 44 -7.95 5.60 2.99
C ALA A 44 -6.81 6.08 3.92
N ALA A 45 -6.60 5.41 5.05
CA ALA A 45 -5.49 5.71 5.94
C ALA A 45 -4.13 5.48 5.29
N VAL A 46 -3.98 4.40 4.52
CA VAL A 46 -2.76 4.10 3.75
C VAL A 46 -2.52 5.17 2.68
N ALA A 47 -3.55 5.59 1.95
CA ALA A 47 -3.45 6.65 0.96
C ALA A 47 -2.92 7.96 1.58
N ASN A 48 -3.42 8.35 2.75
CA ASN A 48 -2.94 9.51 3.49
C ASN A 48 -1.47 9.38 3.90
N ILE A 49 -1.03 8.20 4.39
CA ILE A 49 0.36 7.95 4.81
C ILE A 49 1.35 8.11 3.64
N PHE A 50 0.96 7.68 2.44
CA PHE A 50 1.83 7.71 1.26
C PHE A 50 1.57 8.90 0.34
N HIS A 51 0.63 9.79 0.70
CA HIS A 51 0.24 10.96 -0.09
C HIS A 51 -0.13 10.57 -1.54
N VAL A 52 -0.96 9.54 -1.65
CA VAL A 52 -1.53 9.05 -2.91
C VAL A 52 -3.05 9.13 -2.85
N ARG A 53 -3.71 8.93 -3.98
CA ARG A 53 -5.19 8.85 -4.03
C ARG A 53 -5.64 7.50 -3.47
N GLU A 54 -6.82 7.41 -2.93
CA GLU A 54 -7.38 6.14 -2.44
C GLU A 54 -7.41 5.08 -3.55
N THR A 55 -7.66 5.48 -4.78
CA THR A 55 -7.64 4.64 -5.98
C THR A 55 -6.26 4.15 -6.41
N GLU A 56 -5.23 4.60 -5.74
CA GLU A 56 -3.85 4.15 -5.91
C GLU A 56 -3.43 3.14 -4.84
N VAL A 57 -4.37 2.77 -3.94
CA VAL A 57 -4.15 1.72 -2.94
C VAL A 57 -4.99 0.50 -3.29
N GLY A 58 -4.40 -0.69 -3.21
CA GLY A 58 -5.07 -1.96 -3.40
C GLY A 58 -4.87 -2.88 -2.20
N LEU A 59 -5.95 -3.49 -1.72
CA LEU A 59 -5.91 -4.53 -0.69
C LEU A 59 -6.56 -5.80 -1.24
N LEU A 60 -5.80 -6.90 -1.28
CA LEU A 60 -6.23 -8.17 -1.82
C LEU A 60 -6.16 -9.26 -0.74
N GLU A 61 -7.25 -9.98 -0.52
CA GLU A 61 -7.29 -11.12 0.40
C GLU A 61 -6.84 -12.41 -0.31
N LEU A 62 -5.99 -13.19 0.35
CA LEU A 62 -5.64 -14.52 -0.11
C LEU A 62 -6.68 -15.54 0.39
N SER A 63 -7.37 -16.18 -0.55
CA SER A 63 -8.30 -17.27 -0.30
C SER A 63 -7.90 -18.49 -1.14
N GLY A 64 -7.38 -19.52 -0.49
CA GLY A 64 -6.82 -20.68 -1.16
C GLY A 64 -5.65 -20.30 -2.08
N ARG A 65 -5.85 -20.40 -3.40
CA ARG A 65 -4.83 -20.06 -4.41
C ARG A 65 -5.17 -18.81 -5.23
N LEU A 66 -6.09 -17.99 -4.73
CA LEU A 66 -6.60 -16.79 -5.41
C LEU A 66 -6.44 -15.56 -4.51
N LEU A 67 -6.05 -14.45 -5.10
CA LEU A 67 -6.09 -13.14 -4.50
C LEU A 67 -7.35 -12.41 -5.00
N ASN A 68 -8.24 -12.08 -4.07
CA ASN A 68 -9.49 -11.37 -4.35
C ASN A 68 -9.36 -9.92 -3.87
N PHE A 69 -9.80 -8.95 -4.66
CA PHE A 69 -9.80 -7.56 -4.23
C PHE A 69 -10.79 -7.36 -3.08
N LEU A 70 -10.30 -6.86 -1.95
CA LEU A 70 -11.11 -6.27 -0.90
C LEU A 70 -11.36 -4.80 -1.19
N TYR A 71 -10.34 -4.12 -1.75
CA TYR A 71 -10.38 -2.72 -2.14
C TYR A 71 -9.45 -2.48 -3.35
N PRO A 72 -9.81 -1.64 -4.33
CA PRO A 72 -11.10 -0.95 -4.48
C PRO A 72 -12.28 -1.91 -4.71
N ALA A 73 -13.48 -1.49 -4.26
CA ALA A 73 -14.68 -2.35 -4.33
C ALA A 73 -15.09 -2.67 -5.78
N GLU A 74 -14.83 -1.76 -6.72
CA GLU A 74 -15.11 -1.90 -8.16
C GLU A 74 -14.36 -3.08 -8.77
N LEU A 75 -13.18 -3.42 -8.22
CA LEU A 75 -12.39 -4.54 -8.69
C LEU A 75 -12.84 -5.90 -8.16
N LYS A 76 -13.75 -5.94 -7.18
CA LYS A 76 -14.31 -7.21 -6.68
C LYS A 76 -15.00 -8.00 -7.81
N ALA A 77 -15.63 -7.27 -8.76
CA ALA A 77 -16.29 -7.87 -9.92
C ALA A 77 -15.34 -8.20 -11.08
N ALA A 78 -14.12 -7.67 -11.08
CA ALA A 78 -13.15 -7.87 -12.16
C ALA A 78 -12.48 -9.25 -12.16
N GLY A 79 -12.72 -10.05 -11.11
CA GLY A 79 -12.17 -11.40 -10.94
C GLY A 79 -11.04 -11.48 -9.94
N ALA A 80 -10.52 -12.70 -9.75
CA ALA A 80 -9.44 -13.00 -8.82
C ALA A 80 -8.11 -13.19 -9.55
N ILE A 81 -7.01 -12.91 -8.89
CA ILE A 81 -5.64 -13.11 -9.40
C ILE A 81 -5.13 -14.47 -8.92
N PRO A 82 -4.89 -15.45 -9.82
CA PRO A 82 -4.29 -16.71 -9.42
C PRO A 82 -2.86 -16.53 -8.88
N LEU A 83 -2.51 -17.24 -7.82
CA LEU A 83 -1.13 -17.22 -7.30
C LEU A 83 -0.09 -17.70 -8.32
N SER A 84 -0.50 -18.51 -9.30
CA SER A 84 0.38 -18.98 -10.39
C SER A 84 0.65 -17.92 -11.45
N SER A 85 -0.06 -16.79 -11.43
CA SER A 85 0.11 -15.73 -12.42
C SER A 85 1.43 -14.95 -12.24
N SER A 86 1.78 -14.16 -13.25
CA SER A 86 2.92 -13.24 -13.24
C SER A 86 2.64 -11.91 -12.53
N ALA A 87 1.42 -11.70 -12.03
CA ALA A 87 1.05 -10.48 -11.33
C ALA A 87 1.98 -10.22 -10.12
N VAL A 88 2.32 -8.95 -9.89
CA VAL A 88 3.19 -8.57 -8.76
C VAL A 88 2.56 -9.01 -7.43
N ALA A 89 1.25 -8.80 -7.24
CA ALA A 89 0.56 -9.26 -6.04
C ALA A 89 0.72 -10.77 -5.79
N ALA A 90 0.58 -11.59 -6.85
CA ALA A 90 0.78 -13.04 -6.76
C ALA A 90 2.23 -13.42 -6.41
N ARG A 91 3.21 -12.71 -6.97
CA ARG A 91 4.62 -12.90 -6.64
C ARG A 91 4.90 -12.50 -5.19
N THR A 92 4.44 -11.33 -4.75
CA THR A 92 4.54 -10.87 -3.36
C THR A 92 3.99 -11.90 -2.38
N ALA A 93 2.81 -12.47 -2.68
CA ALA A 93 2.21 -13.50 -1.83
C ALA A 93 3.04 -14.78 -1.78
N ARG A 94 3.57 -15.25 -2.92
CA ARG A 94 4.38 -16.48 -2.97
C ARG A 94 5.73 -16.34 -2.30
N THR A 95 6.42 -15.20 -2.53
CA THR A 95 7.78 -14.98 -2.01
C THR A 95 7.79 -14.46 -0.59
N LYS A 96 6.66 -13.94 -0.10
CA LYS A 96 6.54 -13.22 1.18
C LYS A 96 7.48 -12.00 1.28
N GLN A 97 7.89 -11.44 0.15
CA GLN A 97 8.80 -10.29 0.09
C GLN A 97 8.09 -9.05 -0.42
N ALA A 98 8.42 -7.91 0.17
CA ALA A 98 7.96 -6.62 -0.31
C ALA A 98 8.85 -6.16 -1.48
N GLU A 99 8.23 -5.52 -2.48
CA GLU A 99 8.88 -5.10 -3.71
C GLU A 99 8.54 -3.65 -4.03
N LEU A 100 9.48 -2.97 -4.68
CA LEU A 100 9.35 -1.59 -5.14
C LEU A 100 9.76 -1.49 -6.61
N PHE A 101 8.92 -0.82 -7.40
CA PHE A 101 9.14 -0.57 -8.83
C PHE A 101 8.93 0.91 -9.11
N ASN A 102 10.00 1.59 -9.54
CA ASN A 102 9.95 2.98 -9.99
C ASN A 102 9.89 3.10 -11.52
N ASP A 103 9.93 1.97 -12.23
CA ASP A 103 9.57 1.84 -13.63
C ASP A 103 8.64 0.64 -13.79
N PHE A 104 7.36 0.85 -13.52
CA PHE A 104 6.37 -0.22 -13.57
C PHE A 104 5.92 -0.53 -15.00
N THR A 105 6.13 0.38 -15.94
CA THR A 105 5.79 0.19 -17.36
C THR A 105 6.57 -0.96 -18.02
N GLN A 106 7.75 -1.28 -17.49
CA GLN A 106 8.58 -2.40 -17.95
C GLN A 106 8.20 -3.75 -17.31
N VAL A 107 7.35 -3.74 -16.30
CA VAL A 107 6.96 -4.96 -15.58
C VAL A 107 5.80 -5.63 -16.31
N LYS A 108 5.99 -6.88 -16.77
CA LYS A 108 4.88 -7.70 -17.25
C LYS A 108 3.92 -7.96 -16.08
N HIS A 109 2.79 -7.32 -16.07
CA HIS A 109 1.80 -7.43 -15.01
C HIS A 109 0.40 -7.68 -15.58
N PHE A 110 -0.49 -8.17 -14.74
CA PHE A 110 -1.89 -8.31 -15.07
C PHE A 110 -2.58 -6.96 -14.84
N SER A 111 -3.12 -6.35 -15.89
CA SER A 111 -3.61 -4.95 -15.89
C SER A 111 -4.92 -4.72 -15.12
N ILE A 112 -5.42 -5.68 -14.34
CA ILE A 112 -6.73 -5.55 -13.67
C ILE A 112 -6.79 -4.29 -12.78
N PHE A 113 -5.69 -3.95 -12.10
CA PHE A 113 -5.66 -2.78 -11.22
C PHE A 113 -5.69 -1.44 -11.97
N GLU A 114 -5.36 -1.43 -13.27
CA GLU A 114 -5.44 -0.25 -14.13
C GLU A 114 -6.88 0.02 -14.61
N LEU A 115 -7.76 -0.98 -14.53
CA LEU A 115 -9.14 -0.90 -15.01
C LEU A 115 -10.09 -0.14 -14.07
N VAL A 116 -9.61 0.37 -12.93
CA VAL A 116 -10.43 1.19 -12.04
C VAL A 116 -10.65 2.54 -12.68
N LYS A 117 -11.72 2.68 -13.41
CA LYS A 117 -12.26 3.95 -13.87
C LYS A 117 -13.07 4.57 -12.73
N LEU A 118 -12.56 5.62 -12.15
CA LEU A 118 -13.29 6.44 -11.19
C LEU A 118 -14.00 7.55 -11.91
N GLY A 119 -15.24 7.29 -12.28
CA GLY A 119 -16.16 8.30 -12.76
C GLY A 119 -15.60 9.22 -13.84
N ASP A 120 -16.42 10.08 -14.38
CA ASP A 120 -16.18 11.03 -15.48
C ASP A 120 -15.19 12.18 -15.13
N THR A 121 -14.11 11.90 -14.38
CA THR A 121 -13.18 12.95 -13.90
C THR A 121 -12.06 13.30 -14.88
N GLY A 122 -12.06 12.77 -16.11
CA GLY A 122 -11.03 13.05 -17.12
C GLY A 122 -9.63 12.52 -16.78
N LEU A 123 -9.52 11.65 -15.76
CA LEU A 123 -8.28 11.01 -15.32
C LEU A 123 -8.17 9.56 -15.83
N ASP A 124 -9.02 9.17 -16.76
CA ASP A 124 -9.22 7.79 -17.21
C ASP A 124 -8.02 7.16 -17.93
N ASP A 125 -7.05 7.96 -18.38
CA ASP A 125 -5.88 7.48 -19.13
C ASP A 125 -4.59 7.35 -18.28
N GLN A 126 -4.72 7.40 -16.95
CA GLN A 126 -3.55 7.32 -16.09
C GLN A 126 -3.20 5.86 -15.77
N VAL A 127 -2.06 5.41 -16.29
CA VAL A 127 -1.51 4.08 -16.02
C VAL A 127 -0.60 4.10 -14.77
N ILE A 128 -0.45 2.93 -14.15
CA ILE A 128 0.48 2.77 -13.03
C ILE A 128 1.91 2.99 -13.52
N GLN A 129 2.59 3.99 -12.97
CA GLN A 129 3.98 4.30 -13.25
C GLN A 129 4.93 3.74 -12.19
N LYS A 130 4.50 3.78 -10.94
CA LYS A 130 5.27 3.36 -9.77
C LYS A 130 4.42 2.44 -8.92
N LEU A 131 5.03 1.41 -8.32
CA LEU A 131 4.32 0.44 -7.48
C LEU A 131 5.18 -0.02 -6.32
N MET A 132 4.59 -0.08 -5.14
CA MET A 132 5.07 -0.89 -4.01
C MET A 132 4.06 -1.98 -3.72
N SER A 133 4.55 -3.16 -3.33
CA SER A 133 3.72 -4.30 -2.96
C SER A 133 4.29 -4.96 -1.71
N ALA A 134 3.46 -5.23 -0.71
CA ALA A 134 3.90 -5.86 0.53
C ALA A 134 2.94 -6.98 0.97
N PRO A 135 3.45 -8.10 1.49
CA PRO A 135 2.63 -9.15 2.04
C PRO A 135 2.07 -8.72 3.40
N VAL A 136 0.81 -9.01 3.64
CA VAL A 136 0.16 -8.90 4.94
C VAL A 136 0.17 -10.28 5.57
N LEU A 137 0.87 -10.39 6.70
CA LEU A 137 1.10 -11.67 7.36
C LEU A 137 0.22 -11.80 8.61
N ALA A 138 -0.29 -13.02 8.83
CA ALA A 138 -0.85 -13.43 10.12
C ALA A 138 0.28 -13.63 11.14
N GLU A 139 -0.08 -13.85 12.42
CA GLU A 139 0.88 -14.05 13.51
C GLU A 139 1.75 -15.30 13.30
N ASN A 140 1.22 -16.33 12.64
CA ASN A 140 1.95 -17.55 12.29
C ASN A 140 2.89 -17.39 11.07
N GLY A 141 2.97 -16.18 10.49
CA GLY A 141 3.80 -15.89 9.32
C GLY A 141 3.20 -16.33 7.98
N GLU A 142 1.95 -16.75 7.93
CA GLU A 142 1.25 -17.03 6.68
C GLU A 142 0.75 -15.73 6.04
N VAL A 143 0.73 -15.70 4.70
CA VAL A 143 0.15 -14.58 3.95
C VAL A 143 -1.37 -14.69 4.01
N ILE A 144 -2.02 -13.65 4.51
CA ILE A 144 -3.48 -13.52 4.51
C ILE A 144 -3.99 -12.50 3.51
N SER A 145 -3.12 -11.57 3.12
CA SER A 145 -3.48 -10.49 2.20
C SER A 145 -2.22 -9.93 1.53
N VAL A 146 -2.41 -9.12 0.49
CA VAL A 146 -1.37 -8.29 -0.13
C VAL A 146 -1.87 -6.85 -0.17
N ILE A 147 -1.03 -5.90 0.22
CA ILE A 147 -1.30 -4.48 0.08
C ILE A 147 -0.38 -3.89 -0.98
N GLN A 148 -0.96 -3.07 -1.86
CA GLN A 148 -0.25 -2.38 -2.93
C GLN A 148 -0.50 -0.88 -2.85
N VAL A 149 0.53 -0.08 -3.09
CA VAL A 149 0.45 1.38 -3.22
C VAL A 149 1.09 1.76 -4.54
N SER A 150 0.33 2.46 -5.37
CA SER A 150 0.78 2.87 -6.70
C SER A 150 0.80 4.40 -6.84
N ARG A 151 1.44 4.87 -7.89
CA ARG A 151 1.29 6.23 -8.42
C ARG A 151 0.94 6.13 -9.88
N LYS A 152 -0.23 6.66 -10.23
CA LYS A 152 -0.74 6.70 -11.59
C LYS A 152 -0.45 8.07 -12.20
N ALA A 153 0.02 8.07 -13.43
CA ALA A 153 0.27 9.30 -14.19
C ALA A 153 0.22 9.01 -15.70
N PRO A 154 0.02 10.02 -16.54
CA PRO A 154 0.03 9.83 -17.99
C PRO A 154 1.41 9.46 -18.54
N ARG A 155 2.48 9.73 -17.79
CA ARG A 155 3.87 9.39 -18.16
C ARG A 155 4.74 9.19 -16.91
N PRO A 156 5.82 8.39 -16.97
CA PRO A 156 6.67 8.05 -15.82
C PRO A 156 7.23 9.28 -15.08
N ALA A 157 7.68 10.29 -15.82
CA ALA A 157 8.28 11.50 -15.26
C ALA A 157 7.29 12.38 -14.46
N ALA A 158 5.98 12.17 -14.63
CA ALA A 158 4.95 12.90 -13.87
C ALA A 158 4.65 12.26 -12.51
N ALA A 159 5.11 11.04 -12.25
CA ALA A 159 4.97 10.35 -10.98
C ALA A 159 6.31 10.36 -10.23
N GLY A 160 6.35 10.94 -9.03
CA GLY A 160 7.54 10.89 -8.17
C GLY A 160 7.90 9.45 -7.78
N ASP A 161 9.18 9.18 -7.59
CA ASP A 161 9.65 7.86 -7.17
C ASP A 161 9.25 7.54 -5.72
N PHE A 162 9.00 6.26 -5.44
CA PHE A 162 9.02 5.74 -4.09
C PHE A 162 10.47 5.47 -3.66
N THR A 163 10.74 5.67 -2.38
CA THR A 163 12.06 5.42 -1.80
C THR A 163 12.11 4.05 -1.10
N PRO A 164 13.30 3.48 -0.86
CA PRO A 164 13.43 2.31 0.02
C PRO A 164 12.83 2.53 1.41
N TYR A 165 12.81 3.78 1.89
CA TYR A 165 12.16 4.14 3.15
C TYR A 165 10.63 4.01 3.06
N ASP A 166 10.01 4.40 1.93
CA ASP A 166 8.58 4.20 1.72
C ASP A 166 8.22 2.71 1.72
N LEU A 167 9.06 1.86 1.11
CA LEU A 167 8.85 0.41 1.16
C LEU A 167 8.93 -0.14 2.59
N GLN A 168 9.89 0.29 3.40
CA GLN A 168 9.98 -0.10 4.81
C GLN A 168 8.76 0.36 5.61
N LYS A 169 8.24 1.57 5.30
CA LYS A 169 7.02 2.10 5.88
C LYS A 169 5.83 1.21 5.51
N LEU A 170 5.72 0.82 4.23
CA LEU A 170 4.65 -0.09 3.77
C LEU A 170 4.70 -1.45 4.47
N VAL A 171 5.88 -2.03 4.66
CA VAL A 171 6.04 -3.28 5.43
C VAL A 171 5.56 -3.13 6.87
N SER A 172 5.82 -1.98 7.50
CA SER A 172 5.35 -1.71 8.86
C SER A 172 3.84 -1.56 8.92
N VAL A 173 3.24 -0.87 7.94
CA VAL A 173 1.79 -0.74 7.77
C VAL A 173 1.15 -2.11 7.52
N ALA A 174 1.72 -2.94 6.64
CA ALA A 174 1.20 -4.27 6.34
C ALA A 174 1.13 -5.18 7.59
N ARG A 175 2.10 -5.07 8.51
CA ARG A 175 2.05 -5.79 9.81
C ARG A 175 0.88 -5.33 10.69
N LEU A 176 0.57 -4.03 10.68
CA LEU A 176 -0.58 -3.49 11.41
C LEU A 176 -1.89 -3.98 10.80
N VAL A 177 -2.02 -3.90 9.47
CA VAL A 177 -3.17 -4.43 8.72
C VAL A 177 -3.40 -5.90 9.06
N GLY A 178 -2.35 -6.73 9.12
CA GLY A 178 -2.46 -8.13 9.51
C GLY A 178 -3.09 -8.34 10.88
N ARG A 179 -2.68 -7.54 11.87
CA ARG A 179 -3.28 -7.57 13.22
C ARG A 179 -4.74 -7.13 13.23
N LEU A 180 -5.09 -6.09 12.45
CA LEU A 180 -6.46 -5.61 12.33
C LEU A 180 -7.37 -6.68 11.70
N MET A 181 -6.94 -7.28 10.60
CA MET A 181 -7.70 -8.32 9.91
C MET A 181 -7.89 -9.59 10.77
N ALA A 182 -6.89 -9.97 11.57
CA ALA A 182 -6.98 -11.10 12.48
C ALA A 182 -8.05 -10.87 13.57
N LYS A 183 -8.10 -9.66 14.17
CA LYS A 183 -9.09 -9.29 15.18
C LYS A 183 -10.51 -9.25 14.60
N GLY A 184 -10.69 -8.69 13.41
CA GLY A 184 -11.99 -8.63 12.73
C GLY A 184 -12.59 -10.01 12.46
N LYS A 185 -11.78 -10.99 12.06
CA LYS A 185 -12.23 -12.38 11.86
C LYS A 185 -12.63 -13.07 13.18
N GLY A 186 -11.93 -12.78 14.28
CA GLY A 186 -12.26 -13.32 15.60
C GLY A 186 -13.62 -12.84 16.12
N ILE A 187 -13.96 -11.57 15.90
CA ILE A 187 -15.26 -11.00 16.31
C ILE A 187 -16.42 -11.57 15.48
N ALA A 188 -16.22 -11.72 14.16
CA ALA A 188 -17.24 -12.29 13.28
C ALA A 188 -17.57 -13.76 13.61
N GLN A 189 -16.59 -14.55 14.02
CA GLN A 189 -16.80 -15.94 14.45
C GLN A 189 -17.47 -16.05 15.82
N ALA A 190 -17.17 -15.13 16.75
CA ALA A 190 -17.79 -15.11 18.08
C ALA A 190 -19.27 -14.66 18.05
N SER A 191 -19.68 -13.90 17.03
CA SER A 191 -21.07 -13.44 16.85
C SER A 191 -21.96 -14.46 16.12
N SER A 192 -21.38 -15.53 15.59
CA SER A 192 -22.08 -16.58 14.83
C SER A 192 -22.24 -17.89 15.60
N ALA A 193 -21.77 -17.94 16.85
CA ALA A 193 -21.88 -19.06 17.78
C ALA A 193 -22.86 -18.76 18.91
#